data_20254af76b4a7a677e2a87f0cc8578df
#
_entry.id   20254af76b4a7a677e2a87f0cc8578df
#
_cell.length_a   1.000
_cell.length_b   1.000
_cell.length_c   1.000
_cell.angle_alpha   90.00
_cell.angle_beta   90.00
_cell.angle_gamma   90.00
#
_symmetry.space_group_name_H-M   'P 1'
#
loop_
_entity.id
_entity.type
_entity.pdbx_description
1 polymer ?
#
loop_
_entity_poly.entity_id
_entity_poly.type
_entity_poly.pdbx_seq_one_letter_code
_entity_poly.pdbx_strand_id
1 'polypeptide(L)'
;MVLFGTLVNGVFIIIGSCIGLIFQNIPERIKKTALQGIGLVVALIGLQMALQADNIVLILLSILIGSIIGTVIYLEDHLNLLGEKLERSVSKAEKGNIAEGFVTASLIFVVGAMSIVGALDGGLRGDHEVLVTKAFLDGFMAMVLTSTLGYGVMFSVIPVVLYQGAIALLAVEINNWLPADYLELFINEMTATGGLLILAIGLNILNITKIKVGDFLPTIAVFILFFSIYHLLS
;
A
#
# COMPACT_ATOMS: atom_id res chain seq x y z
N MET A 1 -10.93 -16.07 -15.52
CA MET A 1 -9.82 -15.16 -15.91
C MET A 1 -9.00 -14.88 -14.66
N VAL A 2 -7.73 -15.28 -14.64
CA VAL A 2 -6.85 -15.16 -13.46
C VAL A 2 -6.81 -13.73 -12.88
N LEU A 3 -6.79 -12.73 -13.73
CA LEU A 3 -6.67 -11.31 -13.31
C LEU A 3 -8.01 -10.61 -13.04
N PHE A 4 -9.14 -11.30 -13.05
CA PHE A 4 -10.45 -10.65 -12.94
C PHE A 4 -10.58 -9.83 -11.64
N GLY A 5 -10.30 -10.43 -10.48
CA GLY A 5 -10.38 -9.73 -9.19
C GLY A 5 -9.43 -8.52 -9.11
N THR A 6 -8.20 -8.67 -9.62
CA THR A 6 -7.21 -7.57 -9.70
C THR A 6 -7.71 -6.41 -10.55
N LEU A 7 -8.28 -6.69 -11.72
CA LEU A 7 -8.83 -5.65 -12.59
C LEU A 7 -10.04 -4.97 -11.97
N VAL A 8 -10.93 -5.73 -11.33
CA VAL A 8 -12.05 -5.16 -10.58
C VAL A 8 -11.55 -4.21 -9.49
N ASN A 9 -10.54 -4.62 -8.72
CA ASN A 9 -9.97 -3.75 -7.68
C ASN A 9 -9.39 -2.46 -8.28
N GLY A 10 -8.61 -2.55 -9.36
CA GLY A 10 -8.10 -1.37 -10.06
C GLY A 10 -9.20 -0.42 -10.55
N VAL A 11 -10.28 -0.96 -11.12
CA VAL A 11 -11.44 -0.16 -11.57
C VAL A 11 -12.12 0.54 -10.40
N PHE A 12 -12.30 -0.13 -9.25
CA PHE A 12 -12.92 0.48 -8.08
C PHE A 12 -12.05 1.59 -7.47
N ILE A 13 -10.73 1.44 -7.46
CA ILE A 13 -9.78 2.50 -7.06
C ILE A 13 -9.95 3.72 -7.97
N ILE A 14 -10.02 3.53 -9.30
CA ILE A 14 -10.21 4.63 -10.25
C ILE A 14 -11.57 5.32 -10.02
N ILE A 15 -12.66 4.56 -9.93
CA ILE A 15 -14.01 5.09 -9.71
C ILE A 15 -14.05 5.86 -8.38
N GLY A 16 -13.53 5.26 -7.29
CA GLY A 16 -13.48 5.92 -5.99
C GLY A 16 -12.68 7.22 -6.04
N SER A 17 -11.51 7.19 -6.70
CA SER A 17 -10.70 8.40 -6.89
C SER A 17 -11.43 9.47 -7.70
N CYS A 18 -12.09 9.11 -8.80
CA CYS A 18 -12.88 10.06 -9.59
C CYS A 18 -14.00 10.71 -8.76
N ILE A 19 -14.72 9.92 -7.95
CA ILE A 19 -15.73 10.44 -7.04
C ILE A 19 -15.09 11.37 -6.00
N GLY A 20 -13.93 10.97 -5.42
CA GLY A 20 -13.19 11.77 -4.46
C GLY A 20 -12.76 13.14 -4.99
N LEU A 21 -12.40 13.23 -6.29
CA LEU A 21 -12.06 14.50 -6.95
C LEU A 21 -13.25 15.49 -6.96
N ILE A 22 -14.48 15.01 -7.07
CA ILE A 22 -15.68 15.88 -7.05
C ILE A 22 -15.82 16.55 -5.68
N PHE A 23 -15.35 15.90 -4.61
CA PHE A 23 -15.43 16.40 -3.24
C PHE A 23 -14.19 17.20 -2.79
N GLN A 24 -13.29 17.59 -3.70
CA GLN A 24 -12.09 18.37 -3.34
C GLN A 24 -12.38 19.82 -2.95
N ASN A 25 -13.47 20.41 -3.43
CA ASN A 25 -13.87 21.80 -3.16
C ASN A 25 -14.52 21.98 -1.77
N ILE A 26 -13.98 21.32 -0.74
CA ILE A 26 -14.44 21.41 0.63
C ILE A 26 -13.71 22.56 1.33
N PRO A 27 -14.38 23.34 2.20
CA PRO A 27 -13.72 24.37 3.01
C PRO A 27 -12.53 23.78 3.79
N GLU A 28 -11.40 24.51 3.82
CA GLU A 28 -10.14 24.07 4.47
C GLU A 28 -10.33 23.58 5.91
N ARG A 29 -11.26 24.17 6.65
CA ARG A 29 -11.57 23.72 8.02
C ARG A 29 -12.10 22.29 8.05
N ILE A 30 -13.00 21.94 7.12
CA ILE A 30 -13.58 20.59 7.02
C ILE A 30 -12.53 19.62 6.52
N LYS A 31 -11.73 20.02 5.51
CA LYS A 31 -10.61 19.22 4.97
C LYS A 31 -9.60 18.84 6.06
N LYS A 32 -9.21 19.80 6.89
CA LYS A 32 -8.30 19.57 8.02
C LYS A 32 -8.86 18.58 9.02
N THR A 33 -10.13 18.70 9.38
CA THR A 33 -10.78 17.77 10.32
C THR A 33 -10.91 16.36 9.71
N ALA A 34 -11.26 16.28 8.41
CA ALA A 34 -11.31 15.02 7.68
C ALA A 34 -9.93 14.33 7.63
N LEU A 35 -8.86 15.07 7.32
CA LEU A 35 -7.49 14.57 7.34
C LEU A 35 -7.10 14.01 8.72
N GLN A 36 -7.47 14.69 9.80
CA GLN A 36 -7.22 14.19 11.15
C GLN A 36 -7.97 12.87 11.40
N GLY A 37 -9.24 12.77 10.99
CA GLY A 37 -10.00 11.53 11.08
C GLY A 37 -9.36 10.39 10.26
N ILE A 38 -8.94 10.67 9.03
CA ILE A 38 -8.24 9.72 8.17
C ILE A 38 -6.92 9.28 8.83
N GLY A 39 -6.12 10.22 9.32
CA GLY A 39 -4.86 9.93 9.98
C GLY A 39 -5.03 8.99 11.17
N LEU A 40 -6.07 9.18 11.99
CA LEU A 40 -6.40 8.29 13.11
C LEU A 40 -6.76 6.88 12.62
N VAL A 41 -7.59 6.75 11.59
CA VAL A 41 -8.00 5.45 11.04
C VAL A 41 -6.81 4.75 10.41
N VAL A 42 -5.99 5.45 9.61
CA VAL A 42 -4.78 4.90 8.99
C VAL A 42 -3.77 4.44 10.04
N ALA A 43 -3.57 5.24 11.10
CA ALA A 43 -2.70 4.85 12.21
C ALA A 43 -3.23 3.60 12.95
N LEU A 44 -4.54 3.51 13.17
CA LEU A 44 -5.15 2.33 13.78
C LEU A 44 -4.99 1.08 12.91
N ILE A 45 -5.25 1.18 11.60
CA ILE A 45 -5.06 0.07 10.65
C ILE A 45 -3.59 -0.37 10.67
N GLY A 46 -2.65 0.58 10.56
CA GLY A 46 -1.22 0.28 10.60
C GLY A 46 -0.80 -0.41 11.91
N LEU A 47 -1.33 0.03 13.05
CA LEU A 47 -1.07 -0.59 14.34
C LEU A 47 -1.64 -2.01 14.42
N GLN A 48 -2.88 -2.22 13.99
CA GLN A 48 -3.50 -3.56 13.97
C GLN A 48 -2.71 -4.53 13.08
N MET A 49 -2.21 -4.07 11.93
CA MET A 49 -1.37 -4.87 11.05
C MET A 49 0.00 -5.14 11.68
N ALA A 50 0.63 -4.15 12.30
CA ALA A 50 1.93 -4.30 12.96
C ALA A 50 1.91 -5.29 14.14
N LEU A 51 0.78 -5.40 14.83
CA LEU A 51 0.60 -6.34 15.94
C LEU A 51 0.43 -7.81 15.49
N GLN A 52 0.36 -8.10 14.20
CA GLN A 52 0.37 -9.47 13.67
C GLN A 52 1.79 -10.06 13.56
N ALA A 53 2.81 -9.33 14.00
CA ALA A 53 4.19 -9.75 13.98
C ALA A 53 4.45 -10.95 14.91
N ASP A 54 4.97 -12.04 14.36
CA ASP A 54 5.47 -13.18 15.12
C ASP A 54 6.99 -13.04 15.38
N ASN A 55 7.73 -12.47 14.41
CA ASN A 55 9.19 -12.30 14.48
C ASN A 55 9.61 -10.82 14.34
N ILE A 56 9.59 -10.10 15.46
CA ILE A 56 9.97 -8.69 15.51
C ILE A 56 11.40 -8.44 15.03
N VAL A 57 12.32 -9.41 15.20
CA VAL A 57 13.73 -9.24 14.77
C VAL A 57 13.82 -9.19 13.25
N LEU A 58 13.08 -10.04 12.55
CA LEU A 58 13.01 -10.04 11.09
C LEU A 58 12.50 -8.70 10.56
N ILE A 59 11.42 -8.18 11.15
CA ILE A 59 10.85 -6.88 10.81
C ILE A 59 11.85 -5.76 11.08
N LEU A 60 12.48 -5.75 12.27
CA LEU A 60 13.46 -4.74 12.66
C LEU A 60 14.61 -4.66 11.64
N LEU A 61 15.22 -5.80 11.30
CA LEU A 61 16.33 -5.85 10.36
C LEU A 61 15.88 -5.39 8.96
N SER A 62 14.69 -5.80 8.54
CA SER A 62 14.13 -5.39 7.24
C SER A 62 13.90 -3.89 7.16
N ILE A 63 13.35 -3.28 8.23
CA ILE A 63 13.12 -1.84 8.30
C ILE A 63 14.45 -1.07 8.33
N LEU A 64 15.41 -1.49 9.15
CA LEU A 64 16.71 -0.80 9.27
C LEU A 64 17.46 -0.82 7.94
N ILE A 65 17.61 -1.99 7.33
CA ILE A 65 18.36 -2.13 6.08
C ILE A 65 17.59 -1.49 4.92
N GLY A 66 16.28 -1.71 4.84
CA GLY A 66 15.44 -1.13 3.81
C GLY A 66 15.44 0.39 3.83
N SER A 67 15.32 1.00 5.02
CA SER A 67 15.37 2.47 5.15
C SER A 67 16.74 3.06 4.83
N ILE A 68 17.84 2.36 5.18
CA ILE A 68 19.19 2.77 4.80
C ILE A 68 19.33 2.76 3.27
N ILE A 69 18.90 1.67 2.61
CA ILE A 69 18.93 1.58 1.15
C ILE A 69 18.11 2.73 0.53
N GLY A 70 16.87 2.93 0.96
CA GLY A 70 16.01 3.99 0.44
C GLY A 70 16.58 5.38 0.60
N THR A 71 17.17 5.66 1.78
CA THR A 71 17.84 6.95 2.05
C THR A 71 19.07 7.15 1.16
N VAL A 72 19.90 6.11 0.97
CA VAL A 72 21.10 6.19 0.12
C VAL A 72 20.74 6.46 -1.35
N ILE A 73 19.66 5.87 -1.84
CA ILE A 73 19.18 6.10 -3.22
C ILE A 73 18.28 7.33 -3.35
N TYR A 74 18.03 8.09 -2.25
CA TYR A 74 17.15 9.26 -2.24
C TYR A 74 15.74 8.97 -2.78
N LEU A 75 15.16 7.84 -2.36
CA LEU A 75 13.92 7.32 -2.96
C LEU A 75 12.74 8.28 -2.76
N GLU A 76 12.57 8.83 -1.56
CA GLU A 76 11.56 9.85 -1.26
C GLU A 76 11.67 11.06 -2.21
N ASP A 77 12.90 11.55 -2.45
CA ASP A 77 13.13 12.71 -3.30
C ASP A 77 12.81 12.39 -4.78
N HIS A 78 13.12 11.17 -5.25
CA HIS A 78 12.74 10.72 -6.60
C HIS A 78 11.22 10.59 -6.76
N LEU A 79 10.52 10.07 -5.74
CA LEU A 79 9.06 10.00 -5.73
C LEU A 79 8.43 11.39 -5.77
N ASN A 80 8.97 12.35 -5.00
CA ASN A 80 8.53 13.73 -5.02
C ASN A 80 8.73 14.38 -6.40
N LEU A 81 9.88 14.15 -7.05
CA LEU A 81 10.14 14.64 -8.41
C LEU A 81 9.19 14.02 -9.45
N LEU A 82 8.86 12.74 -9.31
CA LEU A 82 7.85 12.09 -10.17
C LEU A 82 6.46 12.69 -9.93
N GLY A 83 6.10 12.91 -8.65
CA GLY A 83 4.85 13.60 -8.28
C GLY A 83 4.74 14.98 -8.90
N GLU A 84 5.78 15.81 -8.82
CA GLU A 84 5.83 17.14 -9.44
C GLU A 84 5.68 17.08 -10.96
N LYS A 85 6.33 16.11 -11.64
CA LYS A 85 6.19 15.94 -13.09
C LYS A 85 4.77 15.58 -13.49
N LEU A 86 4.13 14.68 -12.74
CA LEU A 86 2.74 14.30 -12.95
C LEU A 86 1.80 15.49 -12.71
N GLU A 87 2.02 16.26 -11.65
CA GLU A 87 1.26 17.46 -11.34
C GLU A 87 1.29 18.48 -12.48
N ARG A 88 2.46 18.73 -13.07
CA ARG A 88 2.61 19.63 -14.22
C ARG A 88 1.89 19.14 -15.47
N SER A 89 1.69 17.81 -15.59
CA SER A 89 1.03 17.21 -16.76
C SER A 89 -0.51 17.19 -16.63
N VAL A 90 -1.04 17.12 -15.40
CA VAL A 90 -2.48 16.88 -15.16
C VAL A 90 -3.24 18.16 -14.85
N SER A 91 -2.64 19.16 -14.19
CA SER A 91 -3.36 20.37 -13.81
C SER A 91 -2.47 21.58 -13.56
N LYS A 92 -2.90 22.76 -14.08
CA LYS A 92 -2.33 24.07 -13.72
C LYS A 92 -2.90 24.64 -12.41
N ALA A 93 -3.81 23.92 -11.73
CA ALA A 93 -4.73 24.57 -10.78
C ALA A 93 -4.59 24.16 -9.30
N GLU A 94 -4.01 23.03 -8.93
CA GLU A 94 -3.96 22.65 -7.52
C GLU A 94 -2.60 22.08 -7.09
N LYS A 95 -1.99 22.75 -6.10
CA LYS A 95 -0.81 22.27 -5.38
C LYS A 95 -1.21 21.17 -4.40
N GLY A 96 -1.45 19.94 -4.91
CA GLY A 96 -1.58 18.75 -4.08
C GLY A 96 -0.24 18.04 -3.98
N ASN A 97 0.05 17.38 -2.87
CA ASN A 97 1.25 16.54 -2.76
C ASN A 97 0.97 15.17 -3.43
N ILE A 98 1.06 15.12 -4.77
CA ILE A 98 0.76 13.90 -5.56
C ILE A 98 1.60 12.72 -5.08
N ALA A 99 2.87 12.94 -4.74
CA ALA A 99 3.73 11.88 -4.24
C ALA A 99 3.23 11.30 -2.91
N GLU A 100 2.80 12.14 -1.98
CA GLU A 100 2.23 11.68 -0.70
C GLU A 100 0.96 10.86 -0.91
N GLY A 101 0.03 11.33 -1.74
CA GLY A 101 -1.18 10.61 -2.07
C GLY A 101 -0.90 9.27 -2.75
N PHE A 102 0.05 9.23 -3.69
CA PHE A 102 0.48 8.02 -4.37
C PHE A 102 1.09 6.99 -3.42
N VAL A 103 2.07 7.39 -2.59
CA VAL A 103 2.77 6.49 -1.66
C VAL A 103 1.80 5.98 -0.60
N THR A 104 1.03 6.88 0.00
CA THR A 104 0.02 6.53 1.02
C THR A 104 -0.98 5.50 0.50
N ALA A 105 -1.63 5.78 -0.62
CA ALA A 105 -2.62 4.90 -1.20
C ALA A 105 -2.00 3.57 -1.67
N SER A 106 -0.82 3.61 -2.29
CA SER A 106 -0.12 2.42 -2.75
C SER A 106 0.18 1.47 -1.59
N LEU A 107 0.71 1.98 -0.47
CA LEU A 107 0.99 1.16 0.70
C LEU A 107 -0.29 0.59 1.32
N ILE A 108 -1.32 1.42 1.54
CA ILE A 108 -2.59 0.97 2.12
C ILE A 108 -3.25 -0.13 1.27
N PHE A 109 -3.21 0.01 -0.08
CA PHE A 109 -3.90 -0.93 -0.97
C PHE A 109 -3.08 -2.18 -1.31
N VAL A 110 -1.76 -2.06 -1.38
CA VAL A 110 -0.85 -3.18 -1.69
C VAL A 110 -0.63 -4.05 -0.46
N VAL A 111 -0.34 -3.43 0.69
CA VAL A 111 -0.01 -4.14 1.92
C VAL A 111 -1.27 -4.66 2.60
N GLY A 112 -1.25 -5.94 2.97
CA GLY A 112 -2.34 -6.58 3.71
C GLY A 112 -2.65 -7.97 3.19
N ALA A 113 -3.05 -8.85 4.10
CA ALA A 113 -3.35 -10.26 3.82
C ALA A 113 -4.34 -10.45 2.67
N MET A 114 -5.40 -9.62 2.58
CA MET A 114 -6.40 -9.73 1.52
C MET A 114 -5.83 -9.54 0.11
N SER A 115 -4.78 -8.72 -0.06
CA SER A 115 -4.12 -8.53 -1.37
C SER A 115 -3.41 -9.80 -1.82
N ILE A 116 -2.73 -10.48 -0.89
CA ILE A 116 -1.95 -11.69 -1.18
C ILE A 116 -2.88 -12.89 -1.32
N VAL A 117 -3.69 -13.16 -0.30
CA VAL A 117 -4.62 -14.32 -0.29
C VAL A 117 -5.59 -14.25 -1.45
N GLY A 118 -6.23 -13.11 -1.68
CA GLY A 118 -7.18 -12.97 -2.77
C GLY A 118 -6.56 -13.06 -4.16
N ALA A 119 -5.30 -12.62 -4.34
CA ALA A 119 -4.59 -12.81 -5.60
C ALA A 119 -4.17 -14.27 -5.81
N LEU A 120 -3.75 -14.98 -4.74
CA LEU A 120 -3.45 -16.41 -4.79
C LEU A 120 -4.70 -17.23 -5.10
N ASP A 121 -5.82 -16.99 -4.43
CA ASP A 121 -7.09 -17.69 -4.68
C ASP A 121 -7.57 -17.46 -6.12
N GLY A 122 -7.47 -16.21 -6.63
CA GLY A 122 -7.77 -15.88 -8.02
C GLY A 122 -6.89 -16.65 -9.01
N GLY A 123 -5.60 -16.81 -8.69
CA GLY A 123 -4.64 -17.54 -9.52
C GLY A 123 -4.76 -19.06 -9.47
N LEU A 124 -4.98 -19.64 -8.27
CA LEU A 124 -5.02 -21.09 -8.04
C LEU A 124 -6.38 -21.70 -8.33
N ARG A 125 -7.45 -21.04 -7.92
CA ARG A 125 -8.80 -21.60 -7.88
C ARG A 125 -9.79 -20.86 -8.79
N GLY A 126 -9.40 -19.68 -9.31
CA GLY A 126 -10.30 -18.78 -10.04
C GLY A 126 -11.35 -18.15 -9.13
N ASP A 127 -11.13 -18.19 -7.82
CA ASP A 127 -11.99 -17.53 -6.83
C ASP A 127 -11.53 -16.08 -6.62
N HIS A 128 -12.44 -15.14 -6.85
CA HIS A 128 -12.18 -13.71 -6.79
C HIS A 128 -12.95 -12.99 -5.68
N GLU A 129 -13.65 -13.71 -4.81
CA GLU A 129 -14.53 -13.14 -3.79
C GLU A 129 -13.77 -12.20 -2.86
N VAL A 130 -12.57 -12.60 -2.39
CA VAL A 130 -11.72 -11.82 -1.51
C VAL A 130 -11.27 -10.51 -2.19
N LEU A 131 -10.80 -10.58 -3.45
CA LEU A 131 -10.39 -9.37 -4.19
C LEU A 131 -11.56 -8.47 -4.57
N VAL A 132 -12.73 -9.02 -4.87
CA VAL A 132 -13.95 -8.22 -5.12
C VAL A 132 -14.38 -7.51 -3.84
N THR A 133 -14.41 -8.20 -2.71
CA THR A 133 -14.70 -7.56 -1.41
C THR A 133 -13.69 -6.44 -1.12
N LYS A 134 -12.40 -6.72 -1.33
CA LYS A 134 -11.34 -5.72 -1.18
C LYS A 134 -11.54 -4.53 -2.14
N ALA A 135 -11.98 -4.76 -3.36
CA ALA A 135 -12.23 -3.69 -4.33
C ALA A 135 -13.24 -2.64 -3.82
N PHE A 136 -14.30 -3.07 -3.16
CA PHE A 136 -15.24 -2.14 -2.52
C PHE A 136 -14.57 -1.33 -1.41
N LEU A 137 -13.76 -1.98 -0.56
CA LEU A 137 -13.03 -1.30 0.52
C LEU A 137 -12.01 -0.30 -0.04
N ASP A 138 -11.18 -0.74 -1.00
CA ASP A 138 -10.15 0.10 -1.62
C ASP A 138 -10.80 1.26 -2.41
N GLY A 139 -11.90 1.03 -3.11
CA GLY A 139 -12.63 2.07 -3.83
C GLY A 139 -13.22 3.13 -2.88
N PHE A 140 -13.82 2.71 -1.77
CA PHE A 140 -14.29 3.65 -0.74
C PHE A 140 -13.12 4.43 -0.12
N MET A 141 -12.03 3.74 0.24
CA MET A 141 -10.86 4.41 0.79
C MET A 141 -10.20 5.34 -0.22
N ALA A 142 -10.13 4.94 -1.51
CA ALA A 142 -9.63 5.80 -2.59
C ALA A 142 -10.46 7.09 -2.72
N MET A 143 -11.79 7.02 -2.62
CA MET A 143 -12.67 8.19 -2.61
C MET A 143 -12.32 9.14 -1.46
N VAL A 144 -12.17 8.61 -0.25
CA VAL A 144 -11.88 9.39 0.95
C VAL A 144 -10.47 10.00 0.87
N LEU A 145 -9.47 9.22 0.51
CA LEU A 145 -8.09 9.69 0.37
C LEU A 145 -7.96 10.73 -0.75
N THR A 146 -8.59 10.52 -1.90
CA THR A 146 -8.51 11.44 -3.04
C THR A 146 -9.14 12.80 -2.72
N SER A 147 -10.23 12.82 -1.94
CA SER A 147 -10.86 14.09 -1.53
C SER A 147 -9.94 14.97 -0.69
N THR A 148 -8.89 14.39 -0.09
CA THR A 148 -7.96 15.07 0.81
C THR A 148 -6.54 15.19 0.27
N LEU A 149 -6.01 14.09 -0.29
CA LEU A 149 -4.62 14.00 -0.82
C LEU A 149 -4.55 14.23 -2.34
N GLY A 150 -5.68 14.37 -3.01
CA GLY A 150 -5.74 14.73 -4.42
C GLY A 150 -5.45 13.58 -5.40
N TYR A 151 -5.07 13.93 -6.61
CA TYR A 151 -4.92 13.02 -7.76
C TYR A 151 -3.89 11.89 -7.56
N GLY A 152 -2.91 12.07 -6.66
CA GLY A 152 -1.87 11.08 -6.39
C GLY A 152 -2.43 9.71 -6.06
N VAL A 153 -3.56 9.66 -5.37
CA VAL A 153 -4.23 8.42 -4.95
C VAL A 153 -4.62 7.56 -6.16
N MET A 154 -5.11 8.18 -7.24
CA MET A 154 -5.52 7.44 -8.46
C MET A 154 -4.36 6.65 -9.08
N PHE A 155 -3.14 7.17 -9.02
CA PHE A 155 -1.97 6.50 -9.58
C PHE A 155 -1.57 5.24 -8.81
N SER A 156 -2.08 5.04 -7.58
CA SER A 156 -1.86 3.80 -6.82
C SER A 156 -2.44 2.55 -7.51
N VAL A 157 -3.34 2.72 -8.47
CA VAL A 157 -3.85 1.61 -9.29
C VAL A 157 -2.71 0.86 -9.98
N ILE A 158 -1.64 1.55 -10.38
CA ILE A 158 -0.50 0.94 -11.08
C ILE A 158 0.21 -0.09 -10.19
N PRO A 159 0.78 0.26 -9.03
CA PRO A 159 1.42 -0.73 -8.16
C PRO A 159 0.43 -1.79 -7.64
N VAL A 160 -0.83 -1.46 -7.40
CA VAL A 160 -1.84 -2.43 -6.96
C VAL A 160 -2.08 -3.51 -8.02
N VAL A 161 -2.33 -3.11 -9.28
CA VAL A 161 -2.58 -4.06 -10.36
C VAL A 161 -1.33 -4.88 -10.69
N LEU A 162 -0.16 -4.26 -10.67
CA LEU A 162 1.11 -4.97 -10.89
C LEU A 162 1.37 -5.99 -9.79
N TYR A 163 1.20 -5.61 -8.53
CA TYR A 163 1.46 -6.47 -7.38
C TYR A 163 0.49 -7.65 -7.32
N GLN A 164 -0.80 -7.39 -7.29
CA GLN A 164 -1.84 -8.43 -7.24
C GLN A 164 -1.82 -9.30 -8.52
N GLY A 165 -1.58 -8.66 -9.67
CA GLY A 165 -1.47 -9.37 -10.94
C GLY A 165 -0.26 -10.30 -10.99
N ALA A 166 0.90 -9.87 -10.49
CA ALA A 166 2.09 -10.70 -10.39
C ALA A 166 1.85 -11.91 -9.47
N ILE A 167 1.25 -11.69 -8.29
CA ILE A 167 0.92 -12.80 -7.37
C ILE A 167 -0.06 -13.78 -8.01
N ALA A 168 -1.13 -13.28 -8.65
CA ALA A 168 -2.12 -14.13 -9.28
C ALA A 168 -1.55 -14.94 -10.46
N LEU A 169 -0.66 -14.36 -11.26
CA LEU A 169 0.00 -15.05 -12.37
C LEU A 169 1.05 -16.07 -11.91
N LEU A 170 1.72 -15.81 -10.79
CA LEU A 170 2.75 -16.68 -10.21
C LEU A 170 2.18 -17.57 -9.08
N ALA A 171 0.86 -17.62 -8.91
CA ALA A 171 0.24 -18.30 -7.79
C ALA A 171 0.59 -19.80 -7.70
N VAL A 172 0.66 -20.49 -8.84
CA VAL A 172 1.03 -21.91 -8.89
C VAL A 172 2.47 -22.11 -8.43
N GLU A 173 3.39 -21.28 -8.91
CA GLU A 173 4.80 -21.33 -8.54
C GLU A 173 5.00 -20.98 -7.05
N ILE A 174 4.32 -19.96 -6.56
CA ILE A 174 4.35 -19.56 -5.15
C ILE A 174 3.86 -20.70 -4.26
N ASN A 175 2.72 -21.32 -4.60
CA ASN A 175 2.13 -22.41 -3.83
C ASN A 175 3.00 -23.69 -3.86
N ASN A 176 3.73 -23.94 -4.94
CA ASN A 176 4.65 -25.07 -5.04
C ASN A 176 5.95 -24.84 -4.26
N TRP A 177 6.38 -23.58 -4.13
CA TRP A 177 7.65 -23.21 -3.51
C TRP A 177 7.50 -22.98 -1.99
N LEU A 178 6.37 -22.44 -1.54
CA LEU A 178 6.07 -22.18 -0.13
C LEU A 178 5.01 -23.15 0.39
N PRO A 179 5.36 -24.06 1.34
CA PRO A 179 4.38 -24.83 2.10
C PRO A 179 3.37 -23.91 2.81
N ALA A 180 2.16 -24.39 3.05
CA ALA A 180 1.06 -23.58 3.57
C ALA A 180 1.41 -22.86 4.87
N ASP A 181 2.09 -23.54 5.80
CA ASP A 181 2.49 -22.97 7.10
C ASP A 181 3.47 -21.79 6.93
N TYR A 182 4.39 -21.88 5.98
CA TYR A 182 5.33 -20.79 5.67
C TYR A 182 4.66 -19.64 4.92
N LEU A 183 3.64 -19.94 4.10
CA LEU A 183 2.88 -18.90 3.41
C LEU A 183 2.10 -18.04 4.41
N GLU A 184 1.49 -18.66 5.42
CA GLU A 184 0.78 -17.94 6.49
C GLU A 184 1.75 -17.04 7.28
N LEU A 185 2.89 -17.58 7.69
CA LEU A 185 3.93 -16.81 8.37
C LEU A 185 4.44 -15.65 7.51
N PHE A 186 4.69 -15.90 6.21
CA PHE A 186 5.08 -14.85 5.26
C PHE A 186 4.04 -13.72 5.19
N ILE A 187 2.76 -14.07 5.08
CA ILE A 187 1.67 -13.10 4.99
C ILE A 187 1.58 -12.26 6.26
N ASN A 188 1.67 -12.88 7.45
CA ASN A 188 1.60 -12.19 8.73
C ASN A 188 2.77 -11.21 8.91
N GLU A 189 3.99 -11.67 8.67
CA GLU A 189 5.19 -10.85 8.83
C GLU A 189 5.28 -9.73 7.80
N MET A 190 4.89 -9.99 6.55
CA MET A 190 4.81 -8.96 5.51
C MET A 190 3.74 -7.92 5.84
N THR A 191 2.58 -8.37 6.33
CA THR A 191 1.49 -7.50 6.77
C THR A 191 1.95 -6.63 7.94
N ALA A 192 2.65 -7.21 8.91
CA ALA A 192 3.17 -6.49 10.06
C ALA A 192 4.25 -5.46 9.66
N THR A 193 5.16 -5.84 8.77
CA THR A 193 6.18 -4.93 8.23
C THR A 193 5.55 -3.72 7.55
N GLY A 194 4.60 -3.96 6.65
CA GLY A 194 3.87 -2.87 5.98
C GLY A 194 2.96 -2.10 6.91
N GLY A 195 2.43 -2.75 7.95
CA GLY A 195 1.64 -2.10 8.99
C GLY A 195 2.41 -0.99 9.70
N LEU A 196 3.70 -1.18 9.99
CA LEU A 196 4.54 -0.13 10.56
C LEU A 196 4.73 1.07 9.61
N LEU A 197 4.84 0.82 8.30
CA LEU A 197 4.91 1.90 7.32
C LEU A 197 3.57 2.67 7.24
N ILE A 198 2.45 1.95 7.28
CA ILE A 198 1.10 2.55 7.29
C ILE A 198 0.88 3.34 8.59
N LEU A 199 1.35 2.84 9.72
CA LEU A 199 1.32 3.59 11.00
C LEU A 199 2.09 4.90 10.88
N ALA A 200 3.30 4.88 10.31
CA ALA A 200 4.10 6.07 10.07
C ALA A 200 3.36 7.09 9.16
N ILE A 201 2.67 6.63 8.11
CA ILE A 201 1.82 7.48 7.27
C ILE A 201 0.70 8.12 8.10
N GLY A 202 -0.01 7.34 8.93
CA GLY A 202 -1.08 7.85 9.78
C GLY A 202 -0.59 8.95 10.72
N LEU A 203 0.58 8.75 11.34
CA LEU A 203 1.22 9.75 12.21
C LEU A 203 1.66 11.01 11.43
N ASN A 204 2.13 10.86 10.19
CA ASN A 204 2.46 11.98 9.32
C ASN A 204 1.22 12.79 8.93
N ILE A 205 0.11 12.13 8.53
CA ILE A 205 -1.16 12.80 8.21
C ILE A 205 -1.69 13.61 9.41
N LEU A 206 -1.48 13.09 10.63
CA LEU A 206 -1.81 13.78 11.88
C LEU A 206 -0.84 14.94 12.21
N ASN A 207 0.24 15.11 11.44
CA ASN A 207 1.34 16.05 11.72
C ASN A 207 2.05 15.80 13.07
N ILE A 208 2.03 14.56 13.56
CA ILE A 208 2.76 14.15 14.78
C ILE A 208 4.23 13.89 14.44
N THR A 209 4.49 13.31 13.25
CA THR A 209 5.83 12.97 12.76
C THR A 209 6.06 13.53 11.35
N LYS A 210 7.31 13.42 10.87
CA LYS A 210 7.73 13.74 9.51
C LYS A 210 8.65 12.64 8.98
N ILE A 211 8.20 11.40 9.08
CA ILE A 211 8.95 10.23 8.62
C ILE A 211 8.90 10.20 7.09
N LYS A 212 10.05 10.10 6.44
CA LYS A 212 10.15 9.95 4.98
C LYS A 212 9.76 8.52 4.57
N VAL A 213 8.47 8.24 4.50
CA VAL A 213 7.96 6.87 4.29
C VAL A 213 8.37 6.29 2.93
N GLY A 214 8.60 7.13 1.93
CA GLY A 214 9.14 6.69 0.63
C GLY A 214 10.51 6.02 0.75
N ASP A 215 11.38 6.50 1.65
CA ASP A 215 12.68 5.88 1.90
C ASP A 215 12.57 4.50 2.58
N PHE A 216 11.39 4.15 3.13
CA PHE A 216 11.15 2.82 3.72
C PHE A 216 10.56 1.81 2.73
N LEU A 217 10.21 2.18 1.50
CA LEU A 217 9.66 1.24 0.52
C LEU A 217 10.57 0.04 0.22
N PRO A 218 11.91 0.18 0.15
CA PRO A 218 12.80 -0.98 -0.04
C PRO A 218 12.71 -2.02 1.08
N THR A 219 12.16 -1.68 2.25
CA THR A 219 11.92 -2.62 3.35
C THR A 219 11.14 -3.84 2.91
N ILE A 220 10.17 -3.69 2.02
CA ILE A 220 9.35 -4.80 1.49
C ILE A 220 10.24 -5.78 0.72
N ALA A 221 11.12 -5.29 -0.13
CA ALA A 221 12.05 -6.15 -0.89
C ALA A 221 13.09 -6.82 0.03
N VAL A 222 13.62 -6.09 1.00
CA VAL A 222 14.56 -6.61 1.99
C VAL A 222 13.89 -7.68 2.86
N PHE A 223 12.65 -7.46 3.27
CA PHE A 223 11.86 -8.44 4.01
C PHE A 223 11.71 -9.75 3.21
N ILE A 224 11.31 -9.67 1.94
CA ILE A 224 11.16 -10.86 1.08
C ILE A 224 12.49 -11.62 1.00
N LEU A 225 13.61 -10.91 0.85
CA LEU A 225 14.95 -11.52 0.79
C LEU A 225 15.29 -12.23 2.11
N PHE A 226 15.09 -11.57 3.24
CA PHE A 226 15.41 -12.15 4.56
C PHE A 226 14.51 -13.32 4.91
N PHE A 227 13.22 -13.22 4.61
CA PHE A 227 12.28 -14.31 4.81
C PHE A 227 12.67 -15.54 3.95
N SER A 228 13.06 -15.31 2.69
CA SER A 228 13.54 -16.40 1.81
C SER A 228 14.81 -17.07 2.34
N ILE A 229 15.77 -16.29 2.86
CA ILE A 229 16.97 -16.83 3.49
C ILE A 229 16.63 -17.62 4.77
N TYR A 230 15.75 -17.05 5.61
CA TYR A 230 15.30 -17.72 6.83
C TYR A 230 14.66 -19.08 6.53
N HIS A 231 13.81 -19.14 5.51
CA HIS A 231 13.16 -20.38 5.07
C HIS A 231 14.15 -21.41 4.50
N LEU A 232 15.23 -20.98 3.83
CA LEU A 232 16.26 -21.89 3.30
C LEU A 232 17.18 -22.47 4.39
N LEU A 233 17.25 -21.82 5.56
CA LEU A 233 18.13 -22.21 6.66
C LEU A 233 17.39 -22.99 7.77
N SER A 234 16.06 -22.97 7.78
CA SER A 234 15.21 -23.67 8.74
C SER A 234 14.70 -24.97 8.17
#